data_c0a17954c0e21d4849aeff0d87bcf86b
#
_entry.id   c0a17954c0e21d4849aeff0d87bcf86b
#
_cell.length_a   1.000
_cell.length_b   1.000
_cell.length_c   1.000
_cell.angle_alpha   90.00
_cell.angle_beta   90.00
_cell.angle_gamma   90.00
#
_symmetry.space_group_name_H-M   'P 1'
#
loop_
_entity.id
_entity.type
_entity.pdbx_description
1 polymer ?
#
loop_
_entity_poly.entity_id
_entity_poly.type
_entity_poly.pdbx_seq_one_letter_code
_entity_poly.pdbx_strand_id
1 'polypeptide(L)'
;ERNRKEYIHGDEQTPAFDVFYSEGFIPSYSFPKNVVRFFVEEESPYGKKYPRVVKYAPERDIAVAISEYAPGRFVTIDKKIYKSGGIYASPKPHGYDTNQAEFYFGNKDYFNDILVCSECNWFGHKEDGLDTCPYCHAPVEIRKMLKPWGFAPERGDAVKFEDEDEDKTYAEAPYYSHVPEESQMIPYKGQIRFANLENRQVLTVNMGKSKHGFNICRCCGGAEVADPKNTGKIKVTQPFHNNAPVCRHDMIEQEVYLGYEFLTDMFMLDIEYDTTKLVSNKTTQEKILLRIAATTLQEAIKKAVSLELDIDYNEINGGWMSRIDDENMLHLELFFYDNLTSGAGYSSLIGSVLEKVLKRTRVILECDCSRACKNCLDNFYNQRNHDLFDRHLGLQLLEYAETGFLPENYDPTAQHNYLIPLLHLITEETGTPESQIGMEFEVLPALYKKPASTKEKMYLNPYDLTDWLPNTFMEYTSLSKKVIN
;
A
#
# COMPACT_ATOMS: atom_id res chain seq x y z
N GLU A 1 43.65 -6.36 6.86
CA GLU A 1 44.08 -7.77 6.73
C GLU A 1 43.44 -8.70 7.77
N ARG A 2 43.16 -8.23 9.02
CA ARG A 2 42.49 -9.03 10.05
C ARG A 2 41.02 -9.26 9.70
N ASN A 3 40.30 -8.23 9.27
CA ASN A 3 38.91 -8.34 8.85
C ASN A 3 38.76 -9.21 7.59
N ARG A 4 39.74 -9.20 6.67
CA ARG A 4 39.74 -10.03 5.46
C ARG A 4 39.79 -11.53 5.75
N LYS A 5 40.38 -11.97 6.88
CA LYS A 5 40.43 -13.38 7.28
C LYS A 5 39.18 -13.84 7.98
N GLU A 6 38.50 -12.96 8.74
CA GLU A 6 37.21 -13.26 9.37
C GLU A 6 36.09 -13.41 8.36
N TYR A 7 36.06 -12.56 7.32
CA TYR A 7 35.07 -12.65 6.23
C TYR A 7 35.28 -13.85 5.27
N ILE A 8 36.48 -14.41 5.19
CA ILE A 8 36.73 -15.60 4.35
C ILE A 8 36.29 -16.89 5.04
N HIS A 9 36.09 -16.88 6.36
CA HIS A 9 35.67 -18.03 7.15
C HIS A 9 34.31 -17.89 7.84
N GLY A 10 33.66 -16.72 7.75
CA GLY A 10 32.31 -16.48 8.26
C GLY A 10 31.31 -16.60 7.13
N ASP A 11 30.44 -17.56 7.22
CA ASP A 11 29.29 -17.85 6.34
C ASP A 11 29.56 -17.71 4.84
N GLU A 12 29.71 -18.83 4.17
CA GLU A 12 29.92 -18.96 2.71
C GLU A 12 28.82 -18.31 1.83
N GLN A 13 27.91 -17.54 2.40
CA GLN A 13 26.73 -17.03 1.72
C GLN A 13 26.60 -15.51 1.66
N THR A 14 27.42 -14.73 2.36
CA THR A 14 27.39 -13.28 2.20
C THR A 14 28.17 -12.89 0.96
N PRO A 15 27.54 -12.39 -0.12
CA PRO A 15 28.27 -11.96 -1.31
C PRO A 15 29.35 -10.93 -0.93
N ALA A 16 30.55 -11.06 -1.48
CA ALA A 16 31.65 -10.10 -1.24
C ALA A 16 31.21 -8.64 -1.48
N PHE A 17 30.22 -8.46 -2.30
CA PHE A 17 29.60 -7.19 -2.63
C PHE A 17 28.86 -6.57 -1.42
N ASP A 18 28.09 -7.37 -0.69
CA ASP A 18 27.36 -6.90 0.51
C ASP A 18 28.32 -6.49 1.63
N VAL A 19 29.49 -7.14 1.68
CA VAL A 19 30.55 -6.78 2.61
C VAL A 19 31.19 -5.42 2.23
N PHE A 20 31.53 -5.21 0.97
CA PHE A 20 32.08 -3.92 0.51
C PHE A 20 31.10 -2.77 0.69
N TYR A 21 29.86 -3.08 0.69
CA TYR A 21 28.77 -2.15 0.84
C TYR A 21 28.53 -1.78 2.32
N SER A 22 28.42 -2.77 3.21
CA SER A 22 28.24 -2.53 4.64
C SER A 22 29.42 -1.79 5.26
N GLU A 23 30.61 -1.98 4.70
CA GLU A 23 31.83 -1.29 5.10
C GLU A 23 32.01 0.09 4.41
N GLY A 24 31.05 0.53 3.60
CA GLY A 24 31.08 1.84 2.96
C GLY A 24 32.09 2.02 1.81
N PHE A 25 32.69 0.93 1.32
CA PHE A 25 33.64 0.99 0.19
C PHE A 25 32.96 1.24 -1.16
N ILE A 26 31.69 0.95 -1.28
CA ILE A 26 30.89 1.15 -2.48
C ILE A 26 29.67 2.01 -2.14
N PRO A 27 29.44 3.11 -2.86
CA PRO A 27 28.29 3.97 -2.59
C PRO A 27 26.97 3.27 -2.92
N SER A 28 25.97 3.51 -2.10
CA SER A 28 24.68 2.82 -2.10
C SER A 28 23.82 3.04 -3.35
N TYR A 29 23.97 4.16 -4.01
CA TYR A 29 23.13 4.56 -5.13
C TYR A 29 23.42 3.84 -6.45
N SER A 30 24.47 3.03 -6.53
CA SER A 30 24.89 2.39 -7.80
C SER A 30 24.31 1.01 -8.04
N PHE A 31 23.70 0.35 -7.02
CA PHE A 31 23.28 -1.05 -7.14
C PHE A 31 22.03 -1.36 -6.29
N PRO A 32 21.01 -2.01 -6.85
CA PRO A 32 19.83 -2.43 -6.09
C PRO A 32 20.21 -3.50 -5.06
N LYS A 33 19.96 -3.24 -3.77
CA LYS A 33 20.29 -4.14 -2.66
C LYS A 33 19.35 -5.33 -2.51
N ASN A 34 18.08 -5.13 -2.76
CA ASN A 34 17.03 -6.11 -2.50
C ASN A 34 16.45 -6.66 -3.80
N VAL A 35 17.31 -7.27 -4.62
CA VAL A 35 16.89 -7.83 -5.90
C VAL A 35 16.38 -9.24 -5.72
N VAL A 36 15.19 -9.47 -6.25
CA VAL A 36 14.53 -10.77 -6.29
C VAL A 36 14.40 -11.23 -7.74
N ARG A 37 14.68 -12.50 -7.99
CA ARG A 37 14.68 -13.10 -9.33
C ARG A 37 13.47 -14.00 -9.54
N PHE A 38 13.00 -14.05 -10.78
CA PHE A 38 12.06 -15.05 -11.23
C PHE A 38 12.77 -16.12 -12.03
N PHE A 39 12.99 -17.29 -11.44
CA PHE A 39 13.82 -18.36 -12.02
C PHE A 39 13.00 -19.26 -12.93
N VAL A 40 13.29 -19.26 -14.21
CA VAL A 40 12.74 -20.23 -15.17
C VAL A 40 13.83 -21.23 -15.52
N GLU A 41 13.60 -22.51 -15.22
CA GLU A 41 14.54 -23.59 -15.50
C GLU A 41 14.11 -24.41 -16.71
N GLU A 42 15.08 -25.00 -17.41
CA GLU A 42 14.84 -25.97 -18.47
C GLU A 42 15.66 -27.25 -18.23
N GLU A 43 15.36 -28.31 -18.94
CA GLU A 43 16.12 -29.55 -18.90
C GLU A 43 17.57 -29.29 -19.34
N SER A 44 18.50 -29.80 -18.57
CA SER A 44 19.92 -29.61 -18.85
C SER A 44 20.36 -30.44 -20.07
N PRO A 45 21.07 -29.84 -21.02
CA PRO A 45 21.71 -30.60 -22.12
C PRO A 45 22.83 -31.52 -21.62
N TYR A 46 23.27 -31.36 -20.37
CA TYR A 46 24.37 -32.14 -19.78
C TYR A 46 23.92 -33.43 -19.06
N GLY A 47 22.68 -33.84 -19.24
CA GLY A 47 22.13 -35.10 -18.76
C GLY A 47 21.93 -35.20 -17.25
N LYS A 48 21.90 -36.43 -16.71
CA LYS A 48 21.51 -36.72 -15.31
C LYS A 48 22.37 -36.05 -14.21
N LYS A 49 23.58 -35.58 -14.55
CA LYS A 49 24.46 -34.94 -13.56
C LYS A 49 23.99 -33.54 -13.17
N TYR A 50 23.36 -32.83 -14.12
CA TYR A 50 22.74 -31.53 -13.90
C TYR A 50 21.38 -31.55 -14.59
N PRO A 51 20.35 -32.03 -13.91
CA PRO A 51 19.06 -32.31 -14.55
C PRO A 51 18.35 -31.06 -15.06
N ARG A 52 18.65 -29.89 -14.49
CA ARG A 52 18.04 -28.60 -14.86
C ARG A 52 19.07 -27.47 -14.81
N VAL A 53 18.86 -26.47 -15.65
CA VAL A 53 19.66 -25.25 -15.70
C VAL A 53 18.73 -24.04 -15.76
N VAL A 54 19.14 -22.94 -15.15
CA VAL A 54 18.40 -21.68 -15.20
C VAL A 54 18.51 -21.13 -16.62
N LYS A 55 17.37 -20.95 -17.26
CA LYS A 55 17.24 -20.36 -18.59
C LYS A 55 17.06 -18.84 -18.52
N TYR A 56 16.16 -18.40 -17.67
CA TYR A 56 15.84 -16.99 -17.44
C TYR A 56 15.82 -16.69 -15.94
N ALA A 57 16.32 -15.52 -15.57
CA ALA A 57 16.28 -15.05 -14.20
C ALA A 57 16.11 -13.51 -14.18
N PRO A 58 14.99 -12.95 -14.71
CA PRO A 58 14.76 -11.53 -14.68
C PRO A 58 14.69 -11.03 -13.23
N GLU A 59 15.34 -9.91 -13.01
CA GLU A 59 15.47 -9.27 -11.70
C GLU A 59 14.46 -8.15 -11.52
N ARG A 60 13.95 -8.00 -10.30
CA ARG A 60 13.14 -6.87 -9.85
C ARG A 60 13.54 -6.49 -8.42
N ASP A 61 13.42 -5.22 -8.11
CA ASP A 61 13.42 -4.80 -6.71
C ASP A 61 12.34 -5.56 -5.93
N ILE A 62 12.62 -5.91 -4.67
CA ILE A 62 11.74 -6.74 -3.86
C ILE A 62 10.35 -6.10 -3.67
N ALA A 63 10.26 -4.76 -3.57
CA ALA A 63 8.99 -4.04 -3.44
C ALA A 63 8.07 -4.28 -4.65
N VAL A 64 8.68 -4.38 -5.83
CA VAL A 64 7.99 -4.69 -7.09
C VAL A 64 7.75 -6.20 -7.21
N ALA A 65 8.77 -7.00 -6.89
CA ALA A 65 8.73 -8.46 -7.06
C ALA A 65 7.62 -9.13 -6.23
N ILE A 66 7.38 -8.67 -4.98
CA ILE A 66 6.30 -9.22 -4.14
C ILE A 66 4.89 -8.94 -4.70
N SER A 67 4.76 -8.08 -5.70
CA SER A 67 3.53 -7.86 -6.47
C SER A 67 3.56 -8.58 -7.81
N GLU A 68 4.61 -8.34 -8.63
CA GLU A 68 4.68 -8.83 -10.01
C GLU A 68 4.96 -10.33 -10.10
N TYR A 69 5.71 -10.88 -9.15
CA TYR A 69 6.10 -12.29 -9.11
C TYR A 69 5.32 -13.11 -8.07
N ALA A 70 4.35 -12.49 -7.39
CA ALA A 70 3.52 -13.19 -6.41
C ALA A 70 2.88 -14.46 -6.98
N PRO A 71 2.66 -15.51 -6.18
CA PRO A 71 1.99 -16.72 -6.62
C PRO A 71 0.65 -16.42 -7.31
N GLY A 72 0.41 -17.06 -8.46
CA GLY A 72 -0.79 -16.87 -9.29
C GLY A 72 -0.68 -15.74 -10.33
N ARG A 73 0.37 -14.90 -10.30
CA ARG A 73 0.60 -13.81 -11.28
C ARG A 73 1.17 -14.34 -12.59
N PHE A 74 0.88 -13.63 -13.68
CA PHE A 74 1.49 -13.87 -14.98
C PHE A 74 2.72 -13.01 -15.19
N VAL A 75 3.84 -13.65 -15.53
CA VAL A 75 5.13 -13.03 -15.82
C VAL A 75 5.49 -13.28 -17.28
N THR A 76 5.64 -12.22 -18.05
CA THR A 76 6.04 -12.33 -19.46
C THR A 76 7.56 -12.23 -19.60
N ILE A 77 8.18 -13.29 -20.15
CA ILE A 77 9.62 -13.37 -20.38
C ILE A 77 9.83 -13.92 -21.80
N ASP A 78 10.60 -13.20 -22.63
CA ASP A 78 10.90 -13.60 -24.00
C ASP A 78 9.65 -14.00 -24.80
N LYS A 79 8.60 -13.16 -24.75
CA LYS A 79 7.31 -13.36 -25.43
C LYS A 79 6.54 -14.61 -24.97
N LYS A 80 6.94 -15.25 -23.89
CA LYS A 80 6.23 -16.37 -23.25
C LYS A 80 5.67 -15.91 -21.92
N ILE A 81 4.52 -16.45 -21.57
CA ILE A 81 3.83 -16.17 -20.31
C ILE A 81 4.06 -17.33 -19.36
N TYR A 82 4.48 -17.03 -18.14
CA TYR A 82 4.69 -17.99 -17.08
C TYR A 82 3.79 -17.61 -15.91
N LYS A 83 3.05 -18.58 -15.38
CA LYS A 83 2.29 -18.38 -14.14
C LYS A 83 3.20 -18.63 -12.94
N SER A 84 3.26 -17.70 -12.02
CA SER A 84 4.05 -17.84 -10.79
C SER A 84 3.43 -18.92 -9.91
N GLY A 85 4.22 -19.93 -9.56
CA GLY A 85 3.78 -21.11 -8.80
C GLY A 85 4.35 -21.17 -7.39
N GLY A 86 5.17 -20.20 -7.00
CA GLY A 86 5.71 -20.18 -5.64
C GLY A 86 7.09 -19.56 -5.49
N ILE A 87 7.68 -19.83 -4.32
CA ILE A 87 9.00 -19.36 -3.95
C ILE A 87 10.04 -20.33 -4.50
N TYR A 88 11.12 -19.77 -5.04
CA TYR A 88 12.18 -20.57 -5.64
C TYR A 88 12.91 -21.42 -4.59
N ALA A 89 12.94 -22.70 -4.82
CA ALA A 89 13.74 -23.64 -4.03
C ALA A 89 14.67 -24.40 -4.98
N SER A 90 15.91 -23.93 -5.12
CA SER A 90 16.89 -24.54 -6.02
C SER A 90 17.20 -25.98 -5.59
N PRO A 91 17.19 -26.94 -6.52
CA PRO A 91 17.68 -28.29 -6.20
C PRO A 91 19.17 -28.24 -5.89
N LYS A 92 19.62 -28.91 -4.80
CA LYS A 92 21.04 -29.01 -4.48
C LYS A 92 21.83 -29.68 -5.63
N PRO A 93 23.08 -29.22 -5.92
CA PRO A 93 23.91 -29.79 -6.98
C PRO A 93 24.24 -31.30 -6.79
N HIS A 94 24.10 -31.82 -5.60
CA HIS A 94 24.49 -33.17 -5.24
C HIS A 94 23.44 -33.90 -4.43
N GLY A 95 22.30 -34.23 -5.04
CA GLY A 95 21.37 -35.15 -4.42
C GLY A 95 19.91 -34.74 -4.57
N TYR A 96 19.08 -35.75 -4.46
CA TYR A 96 17.62 -35.66 -4.59
C TYR A 96 16.91 -35.01 -3.39
N ASP A 97 17.65 -34.31 -2.55
CA ASP A 97 17.09 -33.65 -1.36
C ASP A 97 16.53 -32.29 -1.77
N THR A 98 15.22 -32.25 -1.89
CA THR A 98 14.42 -31.13 -2.43
C THR A 98 14.11 -30.08 -1.37
N ASN A 99 14.74 -30.10 -0.19
CA ASN A 99 14.32 -29.34 0.98
C ASN A 99 15.01 -27.98 1.12
N GLN A 100 15.30 -27.26 0.04
CA GLN A 100 15.94 -25.94 0.17
C GLN A 100 15.01 -24.83 0.67
N ALA A 101 13.71 -24.93 0.45
CA ALA A 101 12.77 -23.97 1.02
C ALA A 101 12.78 -24.03 2.56
N GLU A 102 12.96 -25.22 3.15
CA GLU A 102 13.00 -25.41 4.60
C GLU A 102 14.10 -24.59 5.29
N PHE A 103 15.24 -24.38 4.63
CA PHE A 103 16.32 -23.53 5.15
C PHE A 103 15.83 -22.11 5.43
N TYR A 104 15.08 -21.51 4.49
CA TYR A 104 14.57 -20.16 4.64
C TYR A 104 13.48 -20.05 5.69
N PHE A 105 12.60 -21.04 5.77
CA PHE A 105 11.59 -21.11 6.83
C PHE A 105 12.17 -21.32 8.22
N GLY A 106 13.36 -21.84 8.32
CA GLY A 106 14.12 -21.97 9.58
C GLY A 106 14.93 -20.73 9.98
N ASN A 107 15.04 -19.76 9.06
CA ASN A 107 15.86 -18.55 9.26
C ASN A 107 14.97 -17.32 9.52
N LYS A 108 15.16 -16.66 10.67
CA LYS A 108 14.40 -15.47 11.08
C LYS A 108 14.58 -14.28 10.15
N ASP A 109 15.67 -14.19 9.38
CA ASP A 109 15.87 -13.12 8.40
C ASP A 109 14.92 -13.23 7.20
N TYR A 110 14.37 -14.42 6.98
CA TYR A 110 13.43 -14.68 5.88
C TYR A 110 12.02 -15.00 6.32
N PHE A 111 11.86 -15.62 7.51
CA PHE A 111 10.55 -16.05 7.98
C PHE A 111 10.39 -15.75 9.47
N ASN A 112 9.47 -14.86 9.80
CA ASN A 112 9.22 -14.38 11.14
C ASN A 112 7.73 -14.16 11.42
N ASP A 113 7.41 -14.01 12.70
CA ASP A 113 6.08 -13.59 13.16
C ASP A 113 6.08 -12.08 13.33
N ILE A 114 5.12 -11.41 12.72
CA ILE A 114 4.86 -9.96 12.87
C ILE A 114 3.53 -9.74 13.58
N LEU A 115 3.41 -8.61 14.27
CA LEU A 115 2.15 -8.08 14.77
C LEU A 115 1.56 -7.14 13.73
N VAL A 116 0.28 -7.27 13.44
CA VAL A 116 -0.41 -6.41 12.47
C VAL A 116 -1.70 -5.90 13.08
N CYS A 117 -1.96 -4.60 12.90
CA CYS A 117 -3.25 -4.00 13.24
C CYS A 117 -4.14 -3.96 11.98
N SER A 118 -5.32 -4.56 12.04
CA SER A 118 -6.27 -4.55 10.93
C SER A 118 -6.92 -3.17 10.70
N GLU A 119 -6.97 -2.32 11.72
CA GLU A 119 -7.67 -1.04 11.68
C GLU A 119 -6.83 0.11 11.09
N CYS A 120 -5.55 0.22 11.48
CA CYS A 120 -4.69 1.33 11.07
C CYS A 120 -3.45 0.90 10.28
N ASN A 121 -3.29 -0.39 9.99
CA ASN A 121 -2.15 -0.96 9.28
C ASN A 121 -0.79 -0.79 9.99
N TRP A 122 -0.79 -0.52 11.29
CA TRP A 122 0.44 -0.56 12.08
C TRP A 122 1.00 -1.99 12.13
N PHE A 123 2.32 -2.13 12.12
CA PHE A 123 2.98 -3.40 12.35
C PHE A 123 4.02 -3.29 13.46
N GLY A 124 4.36 -4.43 14.07
CA GLY A 124 5.41 -4.56 15.05
C GLY A 124 5.97 -5.98 15.05
N HIS A 125 6.92 -6.25 15.94
CA HIS A 125 7.49 -7.56 16.10
C HIS A 125 6.82 -8.29 17.27
N LYS A 126 6.74 -9.60 17.18
CA LYS A 126 6.16 -10.44 18.25
C LYS A 126 6.91 -10.28 19.58
N GLU A 127 8.20 -10.02 19.51
CA GLU A 127 9.07 -9.75 20.65
C GLU A 127 8.69 -8.48 21.42
N ASP A 128 7.95 -7.56 20.81
CA ASP A 128 7.46 -6.35 21.48
C ASP A 128 6.42 -6.65 22.56
N GLY A 129 5.79 -7.84 22.50
CA GLY A 129 4.86 -8.33 23.51
C GLY A 129 3.58 -7.50 23.65
N LEU A 130 3.17 -6.82 22.58
CA LEU A 130 2.00 -5.96 22.57
C LEU A 130 0.74 -6.75 22.23
N ASP A 131 -0.32 -6.55 23.01
CA ASP A 131 -1.66 -7.08 22.74
C ASP A 131 -2.56 -6.07 22.04
N THR A 132 -2.19 -4.79 22.10
CA THR A 132 -2.94 -3.67 21.51
C THR A 132 -2.02 -2.80 20.66
N CYS A 133 -2.59 -2.25 19.60
CA CYS A 133 -1.89 -1.35 18.68
C CYS A 133 -1.55 -0.02 19.38
N PRO A 134 -0.29 0.42 19.37
CA PRO A 134 0.09 1.70 19.96
C PRO A 134 -0.45 2.91 19.18
N TYR A 135 -0.97 2.72 17.96
CA TYR A 135 -1.53 3.77 17.12
C TYR A 135 -3.01 4.02 17.34
N CYS A 136 -3.82 2.97 17.40
CA CYS A 136 -5.28 3.11 17.44
C CYS A 136 -5.93 2.32 18.58
N HIS A 137 -5.13 1.72 19.45
CA HIS A 137 -5.55 0.91 20.60
C HIS A 137 -6.43 -0.32 20.28
N ALA A 138 -6.57 -0.66 18.98
CA ALA A 138 -7.25 -1.88 18.57
C ALA A 138 -6.40 -3.13 18.87
N PRO A 139 -7.01 -4.31 19.02
CA PRO A 139 -6.26 -5.56 19.15
C PRO A 139 -5.32 -5.79 17.96
N VAL A 140 -4.14 -6.35 18.23
CA VAL A 140 -3.20 -6.77 17.20
C VAL A 140 -3.27 -8.26 16.96
N GLU A 141 -2.96 -8.68 15.73
CA GLU A 141 -2.95 -10.07 15.33
C GLU A 141 -1.53 -10.52 14.97
N ILE A 142 -1.19 -11.75 15.35
CA ILE A 142 0.07 -12.35 14.91
C ILE A 142 -0.12 -12.89 13.49
N ARG A 143 0.77 -12.49 12.58
CA ARG A 143 0.82 -12.98 11.19
C ARG A 143 2.23 -13.46 10.87
N LYS A 144 2.32 -14.48 10.02
CA LYS A 144 3.59 -14.97 9.51
C LYS A 144 3.98 -14.19 8.27
N MET A 145 5.23 -13.78 8.18
CA MET A 145 5.77 -13.09 7.02
C MET A 145 6.98 -13.83 6.46
N LEU A 146 7.02 -13.93 5.14
CA LEU A 146 8.14 -14.48 4.39
C LEU A 146 8.75 -13.38 3.51
N LYS A 147 10.05 -13.13 3.68
CA LYS A 147 10.85 -12.34 2.74
C LYS A 147 11.28 -13.25 1.59
N PRO A 148 10.74 -13.08 0.37
CA PRO A 148 11.09 -13.95 -0.73
C PRO A 148 12.50 -13.68 -1.23
N TRP A 149 13.28 -14.72 -1.49
CA TRP A 149 14.61 -14.66 -2.11
C TRP A 149 14.58 -14.90 -3.62
N GLY A 150 13.47 -15.45 -4.12
CA GLY A 150 13.23 -15.72 -5.52
C GLY A 150 11.87 -16.36 -5.73
N PHE A 151 11.38 -16.30 -6.95
CA PHE A 151 10.13 -16.92 -7.38
C PHE A 151 10.36 -17.89 -8.51
N ALA A 152 9.39 -18.73 -8.76
CA ALA A 152 9.44 -19.78 -9.77
C ALA A 152 8.09 -19.99 -10.45
N PRO A 153 8.09 -20.37 -11.74
CA PRO A 153 6.86 -20.66 -12.46
C PRO A 153 6.21 -21.95 -11.97
N GLU A 154 4.91 -22.01 -12.11
CA GLU A 154 4.13 -23.22 -11.99
C GLU A 154 4.57 -24.22 -13.08
N ARG A 155 4.93 -25.44 -12.69
CA ARG A 155 5.34 -26.55 -13.59
C ARG A 155 6.55 -26.29 -14.52
N GLY A 156 7.14 -25.09 -14.48
CA GLY A 156 8.30 -24.73 -15.28
C GLY A 156 8.05 -24.42 -16.76
N ASP A 157 6.85 -24.61 -17.26
CA ASP A 157 6.47 -24.38 -18.66
C ASP A 157 5.71 -23.03 -18.82
N ALA A 158 5.77 -22.49 -20.04
CA ALA A 158 4.96 -21.33 -20.40
C ALA A 158 3.48 -21.76 -20.54
N VAL A 159 2.59 -20.90 -20.08
CA VAL A 159 1.14 -21.11 -20.16
C VAL A 159 0.52 -20.38 -21.35
N LYS A 160 -0.61 -20.83 -21.83
CA LYS A 160 -1.42 -20.09 -22.81
C LYS A 160 -2.39 -19.19 -22.06
N PHE A 161 -2.41 -17.92 -22.41
CA PHE A 161 -3.21 -16.88 -21.75
C PHE A 161 -4.72 -17.17 -21.72
N GLU A 162 -5.20 -17.96 -22.69
CA GLU A 162 -6.63 -18.29 -22.86
C GLU A 162 -7.12 -19.38 -21.89
N ASP A 163 -6.20 -20.10 -21.25
CA ASP A 163 -6.53 -21.33 -20.51
C ASP A 163 -6.50 -21.18 -18.99
N GLU A 164 -6.06 -20.03 -18.44
CA GLU A 164 -5.86 -19.87 -17.00
C GLU A 164 -6.23 -18.48 -16.47
N ASP A 165 -6.77 -18.45 -15.25
CA ASP A 165 -7.06 -17.22 -14.52
C ASP A 165 -5.81 -16.68 -13.80
N GLU A 166 -5.66 -15.35 -13.80
CA GLU A 166 -4.62 -14.66 -13.06
C GLU A 166 -5.13 -14.21 -11.68
N ASP A 167 -4.40 -14.59 -10.62
CA ASP A 167 -4.64 -14.07 -9.28
C ASP A 167 -3.89 -12.74 -9.08
N LYS A 168 -4.60 -11.63 -9.17
CA LYS A 168 -4.02 -10.30 -9.00
C LYS A 168 -3.95 -9.91 -7.53
N THR A 169 -2.77 -10.06 -6.96
CA THR A 169 -2.45 -9.56 -5.62
C THR A 169 -1.34 -8.51 -5.72
N TYR A 170 -1.32 -7.57 -4.77
CA TYR A 170 -0.39 -6.45 -4.81
C TYR A 170 0.19 -6.19 -3.43
N ALA A 171 1.41 -5.69 -3.40
CA ALA A 171 1.94 -5.08 -2.18
C ALA A 171 1.10 -3.84 -1.85
N GLU A 172 0.73 -3.74 -0.59
CA GLU A 172 0.01 -2.57 -0.08
C GLU A 172 0.98 -1.41 0.16
N ALA A 173 0.40 -0.24 0.41
CA ALA A 173 1.18 0.92 0.81
C ALA A 173 2.06 0.57 2.02
N PRO A 174 3.26 1.11 2.09
CA PRO A 174 4.18 0.78 3.16
C PRO A 174 3.56 1.07 4.52
N TYR A 175 3.90 0.23 5.48
CA TYR A 175 3.52 0.37 6.88
C TYR A 175 4.72 0.90 7.65
N TYR A 176 4.44 1.71 8.66
CA TYR A 176 5.42 2.32 9.53
C TYR A 176 5.13 1.91 10.98
N SER A 177 6.16 1.48 11.72
CA SER A 177 5.98 0.87 13.04
C SER A 177 6.26 1.77 14.23
N HIS A 178 6.82 2.96 13.99
CA HIS A 178 7.28 3.82 15.08
C HIS A 178 6.25 4.89 15.42
N VAL A 179 5.88 4.99 16.71
CA VAL A 179 5.14 6.14 17.23
C VAL A 179 6.11 7.30 17.41
N PRO A 180 5.92 8.46 16.76
CA PRO A 180 6.80 9.60 16.92
C PRO A 180 6.71 10.13 18.35
N GLU A 181 7.86 10.51 18.92
CA GLU A 181 7.87 11.24 20.18
C GLU A 181 7.43 12.69 19.97
N GLU A 182 6.59 13.20 20.84
CA GLU A 182 6.14 14.61 20.79
C GLU A 182 7.30 15.61 20.71
N SER A 183 8.41 15.30 21.38
CA SER A 183 9.64 16.11 21.36
C SER A 183 10.29 16.22 19.97
N GLN A 184 9.98 15.31 19.04
CA GLN A 184 10.51 15.31 17.68
C GLN A 184 9.63 16.09 16.70
N MET A 185 8.37 16.39 17.09
CA MET A 185 7.41 17.08 16.26
C MET A 185 7.60 18.59 16.30
N ILE A 186 7.84 19.19 15.16
CA ILE A 186 8.06 20.64 14.99
C ILE A 186 6.74 21.25 14.49
N PRO A 187 6.10 22.15 15.28
CA PRO A 187 4.93 22.88 14.80
C PRO A 187 5.30 23.74 13.57
N TYR A 188 4.41 23.77 12.59
CA TYR A 188 4.66 24.54 11.37
C TYR A 188 3.58 25.59 11.13
N LYS A 189 2.42 25.21 10.62
CA LYS A 189 1.33 26.12 10.26
C LYS A 189 -0.01 25.43 10.42
N GLY A 190 -1.02 26.12 10.96
CA GLY A 190 -2.35 25.57 11.16
C GLY A 190 -2.30 24.33 12.05
N GLN A 191 -2.74 23.20 11.50
CA GLN A 191 -2.74 21.89 12.14
C GLN A 191 -1.53 21.04 11.75
N ILE A 192 -0.58 21.60 11.00
CA ILE A 192 0.59 20.86 10.50
C ILE A 192 1.72 20.89 11.52
N ARG A 193 2.21 19.69 11.85
CA ARG A 193 3.50 19.48 12.50
C ARG A 193 4.33 18.57 11.60
N PHE A 194 5.64 18.57 11.73
CA PHE A 194 6.50 17.69 10.96
C PHE A 194 7.71 17.22 11.76
N ALA A 195 8.32 16.12 11.35
CA ALA A 195 9.57 15.61 11.88
C ALA A 195 10.44 15.01 10.77
N ASN A 196 11.76 15.16 10.91
CA ASN A 196 12.75 14.36 10.20
C ASN A 196 13.18 13.21 11.11
N LEU A 197 12.98 12.00 10.66
CA LEU A 197 13.20 10.79 11.43
C LEU A 197 14.27 9.95 10.73
N GLU A 198 15.38 9.68 11.42
CA GLU A 198 16.47 8.87 10.89
C GLU A 198 16.30 7.40 11.24
N ASN A 199 16.76 6.50 10.36
CA ASN A 199 16.83 5.06 10.58
C ASN A 199 15.49 4.45 11.03
N ARG A 200 14.41 4.73 10.31
CA ARG A 200 13.07 4.19 10.61
C ARG A 200 12.79 2.92 9.84
N GLN A 201 12.15 2.00 10.53
CA GLN A 201 11.77 0.72 9.96
C GLN A 201 10.45 0.83 9.20
N VAL A 202 10.47 0.39 7.96
CA VAL A 202 9.33 0.38 7.05
C VAL A 202 9.09 -1.03 6.57
N LEU A 203 7.83 -1.46 6.54
CA LEU A 203 7.38 -2.74 6.01
C LEU A 203 6.64 -2.52 4.70
N THR A 204 7.04 -3.24 3.66
CA THR A 204 6.24 -3.40 2.45
C THR A 204 5.74 -4.84 2.38
N VAL A 205 4.43 -5.04 2.21
CA VAL A 205 3.80 -6.36 2.32
C VAL A 205 2.71 -6.59 1.30
N ASN A 206 2.71 -7.79 0.69
CA ASN A 206 1.58 -8.33 -0.06
C ASN A 206 0.82 -9.31 0.83
N MET A 207 -0.37 -8.92 1.26
CA MET A 207 -1.23 -9.69 2.14
C MET A 207 -2.17 -10.64 1.39
N GLY A 208 -1.94 -10.88 0.10
CA GLY A 208 -2.79 -11.76 -0.69
C GLY A 208 -4.19 -11.20 -0.96
N LYS A 209 -5.13 -12.08 -1.23
CA LYS A 209 -6.53 -11.71 -1.48
C LYS A 209 -7.26 -11.54 -0.15
N SER A 210 -7.94 -10.40 0.02
CA SER A 210 -8.73 -10.10 1.23
C SER A 210 -7.93 -10.25 2.53
N LYS A 211 -6.62 -9.98 2.51
CA LYS A 211 -5.68 -10.08 3.66
C LYS A 211 -5.51 -11.50 4.23
N HIS A 212 -5.78 -12.55 3.45
CA HIS A 212 -5.58 -13.93 3.87
C HIS A 212 -4.20 -14.50 3.52
N GLY A 213 -3.35 -13.74 2.82
CA GLY A 213 -1.99 -14.16 2.52
C GLY A 213 -1.90 -15.26 1.47
N PHE A 214 -0.90 -16.10 1.62
CA PHE A 214 -0.55 -17.20 0.73
C PHE A 214 -0.37 -18.50 1.52
N ASN A 215 -0.74 -19.62 0.93
CA ASN A 215 -0.40 -20.93 1.44
C ASN A 215 0.90 -21.39 0.77
N ILE A 216 1.94 -21.68 1.53
CA ILE A 216 3.29 -21.96 1.01
C ILE A 216 3.82 -23.29 1.57
N CYS A 217 4.26 -24.17 0.68
CA CYS A 217 4.92 -25.40 1.10
C CYS A 217 6.35 -25.15 1.56
N ARG A 218 6.68 -25.53 2.81
CA ARG A 218 8.03 -25.39 3.38
C ARG A 218 9.09 -26.25 2.66
N CYS A 219 8.69 -27.31 1.99
CA CYS A 219 9.62 -28.22 1.33
C CYS A 219 9.97 -27.74 -0.09
N CYS A 220 8.98 -27.54 -0.94
CA CYS A 220 9.21 -27.24 -2.36
C CYS A 220 9.01 -25.77 -2.74
N GLY A 221 8.56 -24.92 -1.83
CA GLY A 221 8.26 -23.52 -2.11
C GLY A 221 6.96 -23.31 -2.94
N GLY A 222 6.26 -24.36 -3.32
CA GLY A 222 4.99 -24.24 -4.03
C GLY A 222 4.00 -23.40 -3.25
N ALA A 223 3.32 -22.47 -3.92
CA ALA A 223 2.44 -21.53 -3.25
C ALA A 223 1.20 -21.20 -4.08
N GLU A 224 0.14 -20.84 -3.38
CA GLU A 224 -1.10 -20.32 -3.95
C GLU A 224 -1.64 -19.18 -3.09
N VAL A 225 -2.51 -18.35 -3.66
CA VAL A 225 -3.25 -17.34 -2.88
C VAL A 225 -4.22 -18.05 -1.94
N ALA A 226 -4.19 -17.69 -0.66
CA ALA A 226 -5.11 -18.29 0.32
C ALA A 226 -6.55 -17.84 0.05
N ASP A 227 -7.47 -18.80 0.01
CA ASP A 227 -8.91 -18.56 -0.13
C ASP A 227 -9.64 -19.03 1.14
N PRO A 228 -10.24 -18.10 1.92
CA PRO A 228 -10.98 -18.45 3.14
C PRO A 228 -12.21 -19.32 2.89
N LYS A 229 -12.69 -19.37 1.65
CA LYS A 229 -13.82 -20.23 1.25
C LYS A 229 -13.40 -21.68 1.02
N ASN A 230 -12.11 -21.93 0.84
CA ASN A 230 -11.60 -23.28 0.62
C ASN A 230 -11.37 -23.99 1.96
N THR A 231 -12.39 -24.63 2.48
CA THR A 231 -12.34 -25.42 3.73
C THR A 231 -11.77 -26.83 3.55
N GLY A 232 -11.35 -27.17 2.34
CA GLY A 232 -10.80 -28.49 2.01
C GLY A 232 -9.32 -28.63 2.35
N LYS A 233 -8.74 -29.79 1.98
CA LYS A 233 -7.28 -30.00 2.10
C LYS A 233 -6.57 -29.05 1.13
N ILE A 234 -5.74 -28.15 1.66
CA ILE A 234 -4.98 -27.18 0.87
C ILE A 234 -4.01 -27.93 -0.04
N LYS A 235 -4.02 -27.58 -1.30
CA LYS A 235 -3.17 -28.19 -2.33
C LYS A 235 -2.46 -27.06 -3.06
N VAL A 236 -1.14 -26.97 -2.93
CA VAL A 236 -0.34 -26.03 -3.70
C VAL A 236 0.24 -26.72 -4.93
N THR A 237 0.41 -25.98 -5.99
CA THR A 237 1.10 -26.48 -7.20
C THR A 237 2.58 -26.60 -6.91
N GLN A 238 3.21 -27.66 -7.40
CA GLN A 238 4.64 -27.85 -7.21
C GLN A 238 5.40 -27.12 -8.33
N PRO A 239 6.23 -26.11 -7.99
CA PRO A 239 7.05 -25.46 -9.00
C PRO A 239 8.11 -26.43 -9.54
N PHE A 240 8.46 -26.30 -10.83
CA PHE A 240 9.51 -27.04 -11.54
C PHE A 240 9.31 -28.54 -11.76
N HIS A 241 8.32 -29.21 -11.20
CA HIS A 241 8.23 -30.66 -11.29
C HIS A 241 7.14 -31.13 -12.25
N ASN A 242 7.56 -31.68 -13.38
CA ASN A 242 6.67 -32.15 -14.44
C ASN A 242 5.85 -33.40 -14.05
N ASN A 243 6.28 -34.16 -13.03
CA ASN A 243 5.70 -35.48 -12.72
C ASN A 243 4.60 -35.43 -11.63
N ALA A 244 4.42 -34.29 -10.94
CA ALA A 244 3.37 -34.12 -9.95
C ALA A 244 2.83 -32.69 -10.02
N PRO A 245 1.65 -32.48 -10.63
CA PRO A 245 1.07 -31.14 -10.77
C PRO A 245 0.71 -30.50 -9.41
N VAL A 246 0.55 -31.31 -8.39
CA VAL A 246 0.18 -30.89 -7.05
C VAL A 246 1.24 -31.34 -6.05
N CYS A 247 1.61 -30.44 -5.12
CA CYS A 247 2.52 -30.77 -4.03
C CYS A 247 1.92 -31.89 -3.15
N ARG A 248 2.73 -32.89 -2.83
CA ARG A 248 2.37 -34.01 -1.96
C ARG A 248 2.87 -33.87 -0.53
N HIS A 249 3.58 -32.77 -0.22
CA HIS A 249 4.09 -32.54 1.11
C HIS A 249 2.96 -32.08 2.05
N ASP A 250 3.01 -32.51 3.29
CA ASP A 250 2.03 -32.11 4.32
C ASP A 250 2.49 -30.91 5.16
N MET A 251 3.59 -30.24 4.75
CA MET A 251 4.21 -29.13 5.47
C MET A 251 3.85 -27.79 4.78
N ILE A 252 2.58 -27.42 4.83
CA ILE A 252 2.10 -26.16 4.24
C ILE A 252 1.90 -25.14 5.36
N GLU A 253 2.61 -24.02 5.28
CA GLU A 253 2.32 -22.82 6.06
C GLU A 253 1.16 -22.09 5.43
N GLN A 254 0.18 -21.73 6.25
CA GLN A 254 -1.06 -21.08 5.81
C GLN A 254 -1.02 -19.60 6.13
N GLU A 255 -1.70 -18.80 5.31
CA GLU A 255 -1.92 -17.37 5.53
C GLU A 255 -0.62 -16.57 5.75
N VAL A 256 0.44 -16.93 5.01
CA VAL A 256 1.74 -16.26 5.06
C VAL A 256 1.70 -14.99 4.21
N TYR A 257 2.14 -13.87 4.76
CA TYR A 257 2.33 -12.64 4.01
C TYR A 257 3.69 -12.64 3.30
N LEU A 258 3.76 -12.10 2.09
CA LEU A 258 5.02 -11.85 1.41
C LEU A 258 5.44 -10.41 1.66
N GLY A 259 6.57 -10.21 2.31
CA GLY A 259 6.99 -8.86 2.67
C GLY A 259 8.46 -8.76 3.01
N TYR A 260 8.91 -7.54 3.22
CA TYR A 260 10.25 -7.26 3.71
C TYR A 260 10.27 -5.95 4.47
N GLU A 261 11.18 -5.88 5.41
CA GLU A 261 11.46 -4.70 6.21
C GLU A 261 12.80 -4.08 5.79
N PHE A 262 12.89 -2.78 5.87
CA PHE A 262 14.12 -2.05 5.61
C PHE A 262 14.18 -0.79 6.46
N LEU A 263 15.41 -0.33 6.71
CA LEU A 263 15.67 0.94 7.41
C LEU A 263 15.88 2.04 6.37
N THR A 264 15.28 3.20 6.62
CA THR A 264 15.40 4.39 5.78
C THR A 264 15.20 5.65 6.59
N ASP A 265 15.68 6.77 6.07
CA ASP A 265 15.31 8.08 6.60
C ASP A 265 13.93 8.47 6.11
N MET A 266 13.21 9.22 6.95
CA MET A 266 11.81 9.52 6.75
C MET A 266 11.51 10.96 7.12
N PHE A 267 10.74 11.64 6.28
CA PHE A 267 10.03 12.86 6.63
C PHE A 267 8.60 12.52 6.97
N MET A 268 8.12 13.00 8.11
CA MET A 268 6.73 12.85 8.54
C MET A 268 6.06 14.21 8.62
N LEU A 269 4.87 14.30 8.05
CA LEU A 269 3.96 15.42 8.18
C LEU A 269 2.72 14.94 8.92
N ASP A 270 2.47 15.48 10.09
CA ASP A 270 1.35 15.16 10.95
C ASP A 270 0.30 16.28 10.89
N ILE A 271 -0.95 15.90 10.75
CA ILE A 271 -2.11 16.80 10.72
C ILE A 271 -2.99 16.46 11.91
N GLU A 272 -3.10 17.35 12.88
CA GLU A 272 -4.10 17.24 13.94
C GLU A 272 -5.50 17.40 13.36
N TYR A 273 -6.36 16.41 13.57
CA TYR A 273 -7.63 16.28 12.87
C TYR A 273 -8.82 16.28 13.82
N ASP A 274 -9.60 17.38 13.81
CA ASP A 274 -10.76 17.56 14.68
C ASP A 274 -11.94 16.68 14.25
N THR A 275 -12.05 15.52 14.88
CA THR A 275 -13.15 14.57 14.62
C THR A 275 -14.49 15.03 15.17
N THR A 276 -14.59 16.15 15.87
CA THR A 276 -15.88 16.69 16.30
C THR A 276 -16.62 17.39 15.18
N LYS A 277 -15.87 18.01 14.26
CA LYS A 277 -16.39 18.77 13.10
C LYS A 277 -16.25 18.03 11.78
N LEU A 278 -15.22 17.22 11.63
CA LEU A 278 -14.86 16.55 10.39
C LEU A 278 -15.25 15.08 10.41
N VAL A 279 -15.42 14.51 9.20
CA VAL A 279 -15.66 13.08 9.03
C VAL A 279 -14.54 12.29 9.70
N SER A 280 -14.86 11.18 10.33
CA SER A 280 -13.92 10.37 11.08
C SER A 280 -13.78 8.98 10.43
N ASN A 281 -13.19 8.05 11.13
CA ASN A 281 -13.12 6.65 10.69
C ASN A 281 -14.25 5.76 11.28
N LYS A 282 -15.34 6.35 11.73
CA LYS A 282 -16.42 5.61 12.44
C LYS A 282 -17.33 4.85 11.49
N THR A 283 -17.76 5.48 10.40
CA THR A 283 -18.62 4.82 9.40
C THR A 283 -17.82 4.40 8.17
N THR A 284 -18.33 3.44 7.39
CA THR A 284 -17.68 3.00 6.14
C THR A 284 -17.52 4.16 5.17
N GLN A 285 -18.52 5.02 5.05
CA GLN A 285 -18.49 6.19 4.17
C GLN A 285 -17.43 7.21 4.60
N GLU A 286 -17.37 7.53 5.90
CA GLU A 286 -16.35 8.43 6.45
C GLU A 286 -14.92 7.87 6.23
N LYS A 287 -14.72 6.56 6.47
CA LYS A 287 -13.44 5.87 6.21
C LYS A 287 -13.01 6.01 4.74
N ILE A 288 -13.95 5.88 3.80
CA ILE A 288 -13.67 6.02 2.37
C ILE A 288 -13.26 7.46 2.04
N LEU A 289 -14.03 8.46 2.49
CA LEU A 289 -13.71 9.87 2.23
C LEU A 289 -12.34 10.27 2.80
N LEU A 290 -12.07 9.87 4.04
CA LEU A 290 -10.79 10.14 4.68
C LEU A 290 -9.62 9.45 3.97
N ARG A 291 -9.81 8.19 3.57
CA ARG A 291 -8.82 7.43 2.80
C ARG A 291 -8.49 8.14 1.49
N ILE A 292 -9.48 8.59 0.75
CA ILE A 292 -9.29 9.27 -0.52
C ILE A 292 -8.58 10.61 -0.30
N ALA A 293 -9.02 11.42 0.66
CA ALA A 293 -8.40 12.70 0.97
C ALA A 293 -6.92 12.54 1.35
N ALA A 294 -6.62 11.62 2.26
CA ALA A 294 -5.26 11.37 2.72
C ALA A 294 -4.37 10.78 1.62
N THR A 295 -4.87 9.80 0.85
CA THR A 295 -4.11 9.22 -0.28
C THR A 295 -3.84 10.25 -1.37
N THR A 296 -4.82 11.09 -1.69
CA THR A 296 -4.67 12.14 -2.67
C THR A 296 -3.68 13.21 -2.23
N LEU A 297 -3.77 13.66 -0.97
CA LEU A 297 -2.85 14.67 -0.43
C LEU A 297 -1.42 14.13 -0.36
N GLN A 298 -1.25 12.90 0.11
CA GLN A 298 0.07 12.24 0.17
C GLN A 298 0.70 12.16 -1.23
N GLU A 299 -0.07 11.77 -2.23
CA GLU A 299 0.42 11.65 -3.60
C GLU A 299 0.76 13.01 -4.23
N ALA A 300 -0.06 14.02 -3.96
CA ALA A 300 0.20 15.40 -4.41
C ALA A 300 1.48 15.98 -3.78
N ILE A 301 1.70 15.75 -2.49
CA ILE A 301 2.93 16.14 -1.79
C ILE A 301 4.13 15.40 -2.36
N LYS A 302 4.04 14.09 -2.58
CA LYS A 302 5.12 13.29 -3.19
C LYS A 302 5.53 13.87 -4.55
N LYS A 303 4.56 14.20 -5.41
CA LYS A 303 4.82 14.82 -6.71
C LYS A 303 5.44 16.22 -6.55
N ALA A 304 4.94 17.02 -5.60
CA ALA A 304 5.50 18.33 -5.32
C ALA A 304 6.96 18.25 -4.84
N VAL A 305 7.28 17.28 -3.97
CA VAL A 305 8.64 17.03 -3.51
C VAL A 305 9.55 16.68 -4.66
N SER A 306 9.14 15.76 -5.55
CA SER A 306 9.97 15.38 -6.70
C SER A 306 10.28 16.58 -7.61
N LEU A 307 9.32 17.49 -7.79
CA LEU A 307 9.49 18.69 -8.59
C LEU A 307 10.36 19.75 -7.90
N GLU A 308 10.22 19.93 -6.58
CA GLU A 308 10.98 20.98 -5.84
C GLU A 308 12.43 20.55 -5.55
N LEU A 309 12.69 19.25 -5.45
CA LEU A 309 14.05 18.70 -5.25
C LEU A 309 14.74 18.32 -6.57
N ASP A 310 14.03 18.43 -7.71
CA ASP A 310 14.52 18.03 -9.04
C ASP A 310 15.03 16.58 -9.07
N ILE A 311 14.21 15.65 -8.56
CA ILE A 311 14.48 14.22 -8.50
C ILE A 311 13.42 13.43 -9.25
N ASP A 312 13.73 12.19 -9.63
CA ASP A 312 12.77 11.31 -10.24
C ASP A 312 11.64 10.96 -9.26
N TYR A 313 10.42 10.89 -9.77
CA TYR A 313 9.22 10.63 -8.98
C TYR A 313 9.28 9.35 -8.13
N ASN A 314 10.01 8.34 -8.56
CA ASN A 314 10.16 7.05 -7.89
C ASN A 314 11.36 6.99 -6.92
N GLU A 315 12.15 8.07 -6.76
CA GLU A 315 13.23 8.12 -5.79
C GLU A 315 12.73 8.35 -4.37
N ILE A 316 11.56 8.98 -4.23
CA ILE A 316 10.83 9.09 -2.97
C ILE A 316 9.56 8.23 -3.04
N ASN A 317 9.29 7.54 -1.96
CA ASN A 317 8.02 6.85 -1.75
C ASN A 317 7.35 7.35 -0.48
N GLY A 318 6.12 6.91 -0.21
CA GLY A 318 5.42 7.36 0.98
C GLY A 318 4.08 6.64 1.16
N GLY A 319 3.46 6.98 2.27
CA GLY A 319 2.15 6.48 2.64
C GLY A 319 1.52 7.41 3.68
N TRP A 320 0.42 6.95 4.26
CA TRP A 320 -0.21 7.64 5.36
C TRP A 320 -0.80 6.65 6.35
N MET A 321 -0.91 7.09 7.59
CA MET A 321 -1.54 6.34 8.68
C MET A 321 -2.40 7.28 9.53
N SER A 322 -3.37 6.72 10.26
CA SER A 322 -4.12 7.45 11.26
C SER A 322 -3.74 6.94 12.65
N ARG A 323 -3.44 7.86 13.54
CA ARG A 323 -3.11 7.60 14.94
C ARG A 323 -4.12 8.28 15.85
N ILE A 324 -4.49 7.64 16.94
CA ILE A 324 -5.28 8.24 18.02
C ILE A 324 -4.34 8.37 19.22
N ASP A 325 -4.18 9.60 19.72
CA ASP A 325 -3.36 9.86 20.90
C ASP A 325 -4.09 9.58 22.21
N ASP A 326 -3.41 9.74 23.33
CA ASP A 326 -3.95 9.53 24.67
C ASP A 326 -5.08 10.50 25.03
N GLU A 327 -5.16 11.66 24.37
CA GLU A 327 -6.23 12.65 24.50
C GLU A 327 -7.41 12.38 23.56
N ASN A 328 -7.36 11.26 22.83
CA ASN A 328 -8.36 10.83 21.85
C ASN A 328 -8.49 11.76 20.64
N MET A 329 -7.40 12.49 20.30
CA MET A 329 -7.27 13.26 19.08
C MET A 329 -6.82 12.37 17.93
N LEU A 330 -7.40 12.58 16.77
CA LEU A 330 -6.98 11.88 15.54
C LEU A 330 -5.84 12.65 14.88
N HIS A 331 -4.77 11.95 14.55
CA HIS A 331 -3.66 12.42 13.76
C HIS A 331 -3.63 11.72 12.41
N LEU A 332 -3.45 12.48 11.34
CA LEU A 332 -3.18 11.95 10.01
C LEU A 332 -1.71 12.14 9.70
N GLU A 333 -0.95 11.07 9.77
CA GLU A 333 0.49 11.05 9.56
C GLU A 333 0.79 10.68 8.10
N LEU A 334 1.26 11.65 7.31
CA LEU A 334 1.74 11.44 5.95
C LEU A 334 3.26 11.29 6.02
N PHE A 335 3.80 10.17 5.59
CA PHE A 335 5.24 9.93 5.66
C PHE A 335 5.85 9.70 4.29
N PHE A 336 7.09 10.17 4.13
CA PHE A 336 7.85 10.11 2.89
C PHE A 336 9.25 9.60 3.20
N TYR A 337 9.74 8.67 2.43
CA TYR A 337 11.05 8.05 2.65
C TYR A 337 11.78 7.82 1.32
N ASP A 338 13.10 7.74 1.41
CA ASP A 338 13.93 7.47 0.26
C ASP A 338 13.75 6.02 -0.20
N ASN A 339 13.51 5.81 -1.48
CA ASN A 339 13.30 4.47 -2.02
C ASN A 339 14.60 3.63 -2.03
N LEU A 340 15.76 4.28 -1.89
CA LEU A 340 17.06 3.63 -1.73
C LEU A 340 17.24 3.20 -0.27
N THR A 341 17.55 1.93 -0.07
CA THR A 341 17.97 1.38 1.23
C THR A 341 19.20 2.13 1.73
N SER A 342 19.14 2.66 2.95
CA SER A 342 20.12 3.55 3.61
C SER A 342 19.96 5.04 3.29
N GLY A 343 18.88 5.41 2.56
CA GLY A 343 18.53 6.80 2.25
C GLY A 343 19.46 7.46 1.21
N ALA A 344 18.87 8.24 0.31
CA ALA A 344 19.63 9.19 -0.52
C ALA A 344 19.68 10.58 0.14
N GLY A 345 19.00 10.73 1.30
CA GLY A 345 18.91 11.98 2.04
C GLY A 345 17.85 12.96 1.51
N TYR A 346 17.08 12.57 0.49
CA TYR A 346 16.05 13.45 -0.07
C TYR A 346 14.91 13.72 0.91
N SER A 347 14.47 12.68 1.63
CA SER A 347 13.43 12.82 2.65
C SER A 347 13.84 13.84 3.73
N SER A 348 15.10 13.84 4.14
CA SER A 348 15.62 14.79 5.14
C SER A 348 15.62 16.24 4.67
N LEU A 349 15.62 16.49 3.34
CA LEU A 349 15.58 17.83 2.77
C LEU A 349 14.17 18.43 2.72
N ILE A 350 13.11 17.63 2.80
CA ILE A 350 11.71 18.08 2.62
C ILE A 350 11.38 19.19 3.63
N GLY A 351 11.77 19.02 4.89
CA GLY A 351 11.52 20.02 5.94
C GLY A 351 12.07 21.41 5.59
N SER A 352 13.23 21.49 4.96
CA SER A 352 13.86 22.75 4.56
C SER A 352 13.17 23.48 3.41
N VAL A 353 12.40 22.74 2.59
CA VAL A 353 11.66 23.27 1.43
C VAL A 353 10.14 23.17 1.59
N LEU A 354 9.66 22.85 2.78
CA LEU A 354 8.26 22.51 3.06
C LEU A 354 7.27 23.57 2.54
N GLU A 355 7.59 24.85 2.72
CA GLU A 355 6.73 25.94 2.22
C GLU A 355 6.55 25.88 0.69
N LYS A 356 7.63 25.62 -0.05
CA LYS A 356 7.56 25.49 -1.52
C LYS A 356 6.79 24.24 -1.91
N VAL A 357 7.01 23.13 -1.21
CA VAL A 357 6.31 21.88 -1.42
C VAL A 357 4.80 22.05 -1.23
N LEU A 358 4.35 22.66 -0.13
CA LEU A 358 2.92 22.88 0.12
C LEU A 358 2.29 23.83 -0.91
N LYS A 359 2.99 24.90 -1.31
CA LYS A 359 2.53 25.77 -2.42
C LYS A 359 2.40 25.02 -3.73
N ARG A 360 3.37 24.17 -4.07
CA ARG A 360 3.34 23.33 -5.26
C ARG A 360 2.23 22.29 -5.21
N THR A 361 2.01 21.68 -4.04
CA THR A 361 0.92 20.75 -3.78
C THR A 361 -0.43 21.39 -4.07
N ARG A 362 -0.66 22.61 -3.60
CA ARG A 362 -1.89 23.36 -3.89
C ARG A 362 -2.08 23.57 -5.39
N VAL A 363 -1.06 24.00 -6.12
CA VAL A 363 -1.12 24.16 -7.59
C VAL A 363 -1.48 22.84 -8.30
N ILE A 364 -0.93 21.71 -7.84
CA ILE A 364 -1.25 20.39 -8.39
C ILE A 364 -2.73 20.03 -8.15
N LEU A 365 -3.26 20.31 -6.96
CA LEU A 365 -4.64 20.02 -6.59
C LEU A 365 -5.66 20.98 -7.18
N GLU A 366 -5.27 22.20 -7.59
CA GLU A 366 -6.10 23.20 -8.27
C GLU A 366 -6.25 22.93 -9.78
N CYS A 367 -5.87 21.76 -10.28
CA CYS A 367 -6.05 21.35 -11.67
C CYS A 367 -7.54 21.42 -12.09
N ASP A 368 -7.82 21.78 -13.35
CA ASP A 368 -9.19 21.92 -13.88
C ASP A 368 -9.92 20.59 -14.18
N CYS A 369 -9.28 19.45 -13.96
CA CYS A 369 -9.91 18.14 -14.21
C CYS A 369 -11.00 17.81 -13.18
N SER A 370 -11.86 16.83 -13.48
CA SER A 370 -12.96 16.43 -12.58
C SER A 370 -12.48 15.88 -11.24
N ARG A 371 -11.54 14.93 -11.24
CA ARG A 371 -11.02 14.27 -10.01
C ARG A 371 -9.51 14.14 -10.01
N ALA A 372 -8.96 13.51 -11.02
CA ALA A 372 -7.54 13.32 -11.25
C ALA A 372 -7.25 13.17 -12.75
N CYS A 373 -6.04 13.48 -13.17
CA CYS A 373 -5.59 13.29 -14.54
C CYS A 373 -4.05 13.24 -14.61
N LYS A 374 -3.52 12.93 -15.79
CA LYS A 374 -2.07 12.84 -16.05
C LYS A 374 -1.31 14.16 -15.80
N ASN A 375 -1.98 15.29 -15.88
CA ASN A 375 -1.34 16.58 -15.61
C ASN A 375 -1.18 16.86 -14.11
N CYS A 376 -2.06 16.30 -13.26
CA CYS A 376 -2.00 16.50 -11.82
C CYS A 376 -1.48 15.27 -11.07
N LEU A 377 -2.29 14.25 -10.83
CA LEU A 377 -2.01 13.15 -9.91
C LEU A 377 -1.62 11.84 -10.59
N ASP A 378 -2.23 11.52 -11.75
CA ASP A 378 -2.03 10.23 -12.39
C ASP A 378 -0.62 10.08 -12.95
N ASN A 379 0.04 8.99 -12.57
CA ASN A 379 1.37 8.62 -13.01
C ASN A 379 1.45 7.12 -13.29
N PHE A 380 2.41 6.69 -14.10
CA PHE A 380 2.64 5.27 -14.39
C PHE A 380 2.89 4.45 -13.10
N TYR A 381 3.60 5.01 -12.14
CA TYR A 381 3.98 4.31 -10.90
C TYR A 381 2.86 4.21 -9.86
N ASN A 382 1.79 5.02 -9.97
CA ASN A 382 0.68 5.04 -9.03
C ASN A 382 -0.66 4.53 -9.59
N GLN A 383 -0.65 3.83 -10.73
CA GLN A 383 -1.85 3.36 -11.45
C GLN A 383 -2.87 2.65 -10.57
N ARG A 384 -2.40 1.92 -9.53
CA ARG A 384 -3.28 1.19 -8.60
C ARG A 384 -4.16 2.08 -7.74
N ASN A 385 -3.76 3.33 -7.58
CA ASN A 385 -4.43 4.30 -6.72
C ASN A 385 -5.26 5.32 -7.53
N HIS A 386 -5.30 5.24 -8.87
CA HIS A 386 -6.03 6.22 -9.68
C HIS A 386 -7.50 6.34 -9.27
N ASP A 387 -8.15 5.22 -8.92
CA ASP A 387 -9.54 5.22 -8.45
C ASP A 387 -9.71 5.88 -7.06
N LEU A 388 -8.62 6.03 -6.31
CA LEU A 388 -8.59 6.66 -4.99
C LEU A 388 -8.19 8.14 -5.04
N PHE A 389 -7.95 8.72 -6.21
CA PHE A 389 -7.58 10.12 -6.28
C PHE A 389 -8.78 11.02 -6.51
N ASP A 390 -8.86 12.04 -5.69
CA ASP A 390 -9.80 13.14 -5.83
C ASP A 390 -9.16 14.45 -5.36
N ARG A 391 -8.79 15.30 -6.32
CA ARG A 391 -8.11 16.57 -6.05
C ARG A 391 -8.90 17.50 -5.14
N HIS A 392 -10.24 17.45 -5.18
CA HIS A 392 -11.08 18.29 -4.35
C HIS A 392 -11.00 17.87 -2.88
N LEU A 393 -11.00 16.56 -2.60
CA LEU A 393 -10.81 16.06 -1.23
C LEU A 393 -9.38 16.30 -0.73
N GLY A 394 -8.38 16.12 -1.59
CA GLY A 394 -6.99 16.45 -1.27
C GLY A 394 -6.81 17.93 -0.96
N LEU A 395 -7.43 18.81 -1.73
CA LEU A 395 -7.39 20.26 -1.52
C LEU A 395 -8.09 20.67 -0.22
N GLN A 396 -9.27 20.11 0.08
CA GLN A 396 -9.96 20.37 1.35
C GLN A 396 -9.10 19.93 2.55
N LEU A 397 -8.44 18.78 2.48
CA LEU A 397 -7.58 18.32 3.55
C LEU A 397 -6.35 19.22 3.72
N LEU A 398 -5.73 19.67 2.62
CA LEU A 398 -4.62 20.63 2.64
C LEU A 398 -5.06 21.98 3.24
N GLU A 399 -6.22 22.49 2.85
CA GLU A 399 -6.76 23.74 3.35
C GLU A 399 -7.04 23.69 4.85
N TYR A 400 -7.67 22.60 5.30
CA TYR A 400 -7.84 22.34 6.73
C TYR A 400 -6.49 22.26 7.47
N ALA A 401 -5.54 21.51 6.93
CA ALA A 401 -4.22 21.36 7.53
C ALA A 401 -3.50 22.71 7.71
N GLU A 402 -3.58 23.59 6.72
CA GLU A 402 -2.92 24.91 6.76
C GLU A 402 -3.65 25.96 7.62
N THR A 403 -4.96 25.86 7.77
CA THR A 403 -5.78 26.92 8.41
C THR A 403 -6.49 26.47 9.69
N GLY A 404 -6.73 25.16 9.87
CA GLY A 404 -7.59 24.61 10.91
C GLY A 404 -9.10 24.73 10.60
N PHE A 405 -9.45 25.21 9.41
CA PHE A 405 -10.83 25.46 9.01
C PHE A 405 -11.09 24.99 7.59
N LEU A 406 -12.36 24.67 7.33
CA LEU A 406 -12.92 24.56 5.98
C LEU A 406 -14.03 25.59 5.83
N PRO A 407 -14.38 26.01 4.62
CA PRO A 407 -15.60 26.80 4.40
C PRO A 407 -16.81 26.10 5.03
N GLU A 408 -17.71 26.87 5.65
CA GLU A 408 -18.90 26.30 6.26
C GLU A 408 -19.85 25.67 5.23
N ASN A 409 -19.86 26.25 4.02
CA ASN A 409 -20.64 25.76 2.88
C ASN A 409 -19.95 26.15 1.56
N TYR A 410 -20.46 25.62 0.46
CA TYR A 410 -20.05 26.07 -0.87
C TYR A 410 -20.65 27.45 -1.20
N ASP A 411 -20.00 28.16 -2.11
CA ASP A 411 -20.60 29.37 -2.68
C ASP A 411 -21.96 29.06 -3.35
N PRO A 412 -22.89 30.01 -3.45
CA PRO A 412 -24.23 29.75 -3.95
C PRO A 412 -24.28 29.12 -5.34
N THR A 413 -23.35 29.48 -6.23
CA THR A 413 -23.31 28.95 -7.59
C THR A 413 -22.82 27.50 -7.59
N ALA A 414 -21.73 27.22 -6.88
CA ALA A 414 -21.20 25.86 -6.74
C ALA A 414 -22.20 24.96 -6.03
N GLN A 415 -22.87 25.47 -4.98
CA GLN A 415 -23.92 24.74 -4.27
C GLN A 415 -25.06 24.37 -5.18
N HIS A 416 -25.59 25.32 -5.97
CA HIS A 416 -26.67 25.05 -6.93
C HIS A 416 -26.28 23.97 -7.93
N ASN A 417 -25.07 24.03 -8.50
CA ASN A 417 -24.58 23.02 -9.45
C ASN A 417 -24.55 21.60 -8.84
N TYR A 418 -24.18 21.46 -7.56
CA TYR A 418 -24.25 20.17 -6.87
C TYR A 418 -25.69 19.68 -6.64
N LEU A 419 -26.66 20.58 -6.49
CA LEU A 419 -28.06 20.25 -6.21
C LEU A 419 -28.86 19.90 -7.46
N ILE A 420 -28.45 20.30 -8.66
CA ILE A 420 -29.18 20.09 -9.92
C ILE A 420 -29.70 18.65 -10.06
N PRO A 421 -28.90 17.58 -9.87
CA PRO A 421 -29.39 16.21 -10.05
C PRO A 421 -30.50 15.86 -9.05
N LEU A 422 -30.40 16.31 -7.79
CA LEU A 422 -31.42 16.08 -6.77
C LEU A 422 -32.70 16.83 -7.09
N LEU A 423 -32.59 18.09 -7.49
CA LEU A 423 -33.75 18.93 -7.85
C LEU A 423 -34.51 18.38 -9.07
N HIS A 424 -33.79 17.89 -10.08
CA HIS A 424 -34.38 17.20 -11.22
C HIS A 424 -35.16 15.96 -10.77
N LEU A 425 -34.54 15.11 -9.93
CA LEU A 425 -35.20 13.90 -9.43
C LEU A 425 -36.49 14.22 -8.66
N ILE A 426 -36.46 15.21 -7.79
CA ILE A 426 -37.64 15.66 -7.05
C ILE A 426 -38.73 16.14 -8.00
N THR A 427 -38.38 16.96 -8.99
CA THR A 427 -39.29 17.48 -9.98
C THR A 427 -39.94 16.37 -10.80
N GLU A 428 -39.15 15.39 -11.26
CA GLU A 428 -39.64 14.24 -12.01
C GLU A 428 -40.61 13.36 -11.20
N GLU A 429 -40.27 13.06 -9.94
CA GLU A 429 -41.06 12.17 -9.12
C GLU A 429 -42.35 12.83 -8.55
N THR A 430 -42.29 14.13 -8.24
CA THR A 430 -43.42 14.83 -7.58
C THR A 430 -44.23 15.71 -8.52
N GLY A 431 -43.69 16.07 -9.69
CA GLY A 431 -44.25 17.12 -10.55
C GLY A 431 -44.14 18.52 -9.96
N THR A 432 -43.41 18.70 -8.85
CA THR A 432 -43.28 19.98 -8.14
C THR A 432 -42.08 20.75 -8.71
N PRO A 433 -42.27 21.95 -9.29
CA PRO A 433 -41.16 22.75 -9.76
C PRO A 433 -40.19 23.10 -8.61
N GLU A 434 -38.89 23.25 -8.93
CA GLU A 434 -37.85 23.64 -7.98
C GLU A 434 -38.24 24.84 -7.11
N SER A 435 -38.86 25.86 -7.72
CA SER A 435 -39.31 27.10 -7.03
C SER A 435 -40.40 26.88 -5.98
N GLN A 436 -41.01 25.70 -5.93
CA GLN A 436 -42.08 25.35 -4.97
C GLN A 436 -41.63 24.30 -3.97
N ILE A 437 -40.37 23.86 -3.99
CA ILE A 437 -39.84 22.95 -2.98
C ILE A 437 -39.71 23.72 -1.66
N GLY A 438 -40.48 23.31 -0.67
CA GLY A 438 -40.54 23.98 0.64
C GLY A 438 -39.40 23.63 1.58
N MET A 439 -38.38 22.93 1.14
CA MET A 439 -37.22 22.50 1.93
C MET A 439 -35.97 23.24 1.46
N GLU A 440 -35.17 23.74 2.40
CA GLU A 440 -33.86 24.33 2.13
C GLU A 440 -32.80 23.23 2.08
N PHE A 441 -31.94 23.27 1.08
CA PHE A 441 -30.79 22.37 0.92
C PHE A 441 -29.50 23.15 1.14
N GLU A 442 -28.56 22.56 1.87
CA GLU A 442 -27.24 23.12 2.06
C GLU A 442 -26.18 22.04 1.81
N VAL A 443 -25.29 22.28 0.86
CA VAL A 443 -24.16 21.41 0.54
C VAL A 443 -22.96 21.86 1.36
N LEU A 444 -22.42 20.96 2.18
CA LEU A 444 -21.25 21.20 3.00
C LEU A 444 -20.00 20.65 2.31
N PRO A 445 -18.80 21.19 2.62
CA PRO A 445 -17.56 20.54 2.24
C PRO A 445 -17.55 19.05 2.59
N ALA A 446 -17.01 18.22 1.72
CA ALA A 446 -17.14 16.77 1.83
C ALA A 446 -16.53 16.19 3.11
N LEU A 447 -15.51 16.85 3.65
CA LEU A 447 -14.87 16.43 4.90
C LEU A 447 -15.57 16.92 6.17
N TYR A 448 -16.61 17.74 6.07
CA TYR A 448 -17.43 18.09 7.25
C TYR A 448 -18.39 16.97 7.63
N LYS A 449 -18.61 16.83 8.94
CA LYS A 449 -19.73 16.04 9.45
C LYS A 449 -21.04 16.76 9.15
N LYS A 450 -21.96 16.04 8.54
CA LYS A 450 -23.31 16.55 8.33
C LYS A 450 -24.03 16.74 9.66
N PRO A 451 -24.52 17.94 9.97
CA PRO A 451 -25.48 18.11 11.06
C PRO A 451 -26.75 17.28 10.81
N ALA A 452 -27.49 17.03 11.88
CA ALA A 452 -28.79 16.37 11.72
C ALA A 452 -29.73 17.25 10.88
N SER A 453 -30.27 16.69 9.80
CA SER A 453 -31.26 17.38 8.97
C SER A 453 -32.56 17.60 9.75
N THR A 454 -33.20 18.76 9.55
CA THR A 454 -34.50 19.11 10.12
C THR A 454 -35.62 18.89 9.08
N LYS A 455 -36.86 19.20 9.43
CA LYS A 455 -37.98 19.18 8.48
C LYS A 455 -37.89 20.31 7.43
N GLU A 456 -37.17 21.36 7.74
CA GLU A 456 -37.09 22.58 6.94
C GLU A 456 -35.73 22.67 6.22
N LYS A 457 -34.65 22.06 6.76
CA LYS A 457 -33.30 22.15 6.21
C LYS A 457 -32.61 20.81 6.13
N MET A 458 -32.09 20.48 4.98
CA MET A 458 -31.33 19.25 4.73
C MET A 458 -29.88 19.60 4.41
N TYR A 459 -28.97 18.93 5.11
CA TYR A 459 -27.52 19.04 4.87
C TYR A 459 -27.05 17.87 4.02
N LEU A 460 -26.34 18.18 2.96
CA LEU A 460 -25.87 17.21 1.97
C LEU A 460 -24.33 17.26 1.86
N ASN A 461 -23.74 16.12 1.61
CA ASN A 461 -22.37 16.01 1.19
C ASN A 461 -22.34 15.93 -0.36
N PRO A 462 -21.40 16.58 -1.07
CA PRO A 462 -21.31 16.50 -2.53
C PRO A 462 -21.30 15.06 -3.05
N TYR A 463 -20.71 14.14 -2.32
CA TYR A 463 -20.63 12.72 -2.67
C TYR A 463 -21.93 11.95 -2.44
N ASP A 464 -22.90 12.51 -1.72
CA ASP A 464 -24.27 11.95 -1.64
C ASP A 464 -25.01 12.08 -2.96
N LEU A 465 -24.56 12.98 -3.83
CA LEU A 465 -25.19 13.33 -5.12
C LEU A 465 -24.46 12.73 -6.33
N THR A 466 -23.50 11.84 -6.10
CA THR A 466 -22.70 11.20 -7.16
C THR A 466 -22.71 9.69 -7.00
N ASP A 467 -22.60 8.96 -8.11
CA ASP A 467 -22.50 7.48 -8.14
C ASP A 467 -21.16 6.96 -7.62
N TRP A 468 -20.34 7.82 -7.08
CA TRP A 468 -18.96 7.50 -6.79
C TRP A 468 -18.74 6.70 -5.48
N LEU A 469 -19.57 6.92 -4.47
CA LEU A 469 -19.53 6.14 -3.23
C LEU A 469 -20.42 4.91 -3.34
N PRO A 470 -19.98 3.75 -2.85
CA PRO A 470 -20.83 2.58 -2.72
C PRO A 470 -22.08 2.95 -1.89
N ASN A 471 -23.27 2.68 -2.40
CA ASN A 471 -24.58 3.00 -1.81
C ASN A 471 -25.11 4.43 -1.99
N THR A 472 -24.44 5.34 -2.69
CA THR A 472 -24.93 6.70 -2.96
C THR A 472 -26.29 6.67 -3.64
N PHE A 473 -26.51 5.75 -4.58
CA PHE A 473 -27.79 5.57 -5.24
C PHE A 473 -28.93 5.20 -4.26
N MET A 474 -28.65 4.34 -3.26
CA MET A 474 -29.63 3.97 -2.24
C MET A 474 -29.94 5.12 -1.29
N GLU A 475 -28.95 5.94 -0.94
CA GLU A 475 -29.15 7.16 -0.15
C GLU A 475 -29.92 8.21 -0.94
N TYR A 476 -29.62 8.38 -2.22
CA TYR A 476 -30.28 9.28 -3.13
C TYR A 476 -31.78 8.98 -3.25
N THR A 477 -32.14 7.71 -3.45
CA THR A 477 -33.54 7.27 -3.48
C THR A 477 -34.22 7.36 -2.10
N SER A 478 -33.47 7.26 -1.00
CA SER A 478 -34.01 7.45 0.34
C SER A 478 -34.19 8.93 0.68
N LEU A 479 -33.35 9.81 0.16
CA LEU A 479 -33.49 11.26 0.27
C LEU A 479 -34.71 11.75 -0.52
N SER A 480 -34.89 11.33 -1.76
CA SER A 480 -36.07 11.67 -2.57
C SER A 480 -37.36 11.25 -1.85
N LYS A 481 -37.40 10.04 -1.30
CA LYS A 481 -38.56 9.58 -0.48
C LYS A 481 -38.81 10.38 0.79
N LYS A 482 -37.80 10.93 1.46
CA LYS A 482 -37.95 11.79 2.62
C LYS A 482 -38.42 13.19 2.29
N VAL A 483 -38.09 13.68 1.11
CA VAL A 483 -38.51 15.00 0.60
C VAL A 483 -39.95 14.95 0.09
N ILE A 484 -40.39 13.81 -0.44
CA ILE A 484 -41.74 13.59 -0.98
C ILE A 484 -42.75 13.26 0.10
N ASN A 485 -42.34 12.70 1.25
CA ASN A 485 -43.17 12.39 2.40
C ASN A 485 -43.06 13.45 3.51
#